data_c72f95d02f28621000dd80b787d2da21
#
_entry.id   c72f95d02f28621000dd80b787d2da21
#
_cell.length_a   1.000
_cell.length_b   1.000
_cell.length_c   1.000
_cell.angle_alpha   90.00
_cell.angle_beta   90.00
_cell.angle_gamma   90.00
#
_symmetry.space_group_name_H-M   'P 1'
#
loop_
_entity.id
_entity.type
_entity.pdbx_description
1 polymer ?
#
loop_
_entity_poly.entity_id
_entity_poly.type
_entity_poly.pdbx_seq_one_letter_code
_entity_poly.pdbx_strand_id
1 'polypeptide(L)'
;MIRPGPPEGNAVQKTRAHATRGDRVCIVLLSGIGDVVHGLPVAVALKRDRPSRKIVWVAQAAPAQILEHHPAVDEVIVFRPERGLRGVYDLWSTFRTAPSCDLTLNMQRYAKSIFPAYLSGAAVRVGFAPSRTRDGVRLVNTKYTAGGDWRHTQDLFLEFLDVIGVERPTPLAWEITLSEEEESAAKTFFSASAGATVVGLALGTASRAKDWPTDRYVSLARSLEAEFGFHVLLLGGPGEGEQMTAQAILRDGKVAARSALSNSVRQLIWSIRGCDLVISPDTAALHIAHAMGVPVIGLFGHTNPWRVGPYEQYHDLIVDRYTEPGETRTPARYGARPGRMPGIAVSDVLERVGRARERYGVGRSG
;
A
#
# COMPACT_ATOMS: atom_id res chain seq x y z
N MET A 1 5.27 -26.00 -53.39
CA MET A 1 5.31 -24.53 -53.22
C MET A 1 4.33 -24.19 -52.11
N ILE A 2 4.82 -23.95 -50.89
CA ILE A 2 4.03 -23.58 -49.72
C ILE A 2 4.06 -22.05 -49.68
N ARG A 3 2.88 -21.42 -49.72
CA ARG A 3 2.75 -19.95 -49.57
C ARG A 3 3.04 -19.56 -48.11
N PRO A 4 3.84 -18.54 -47.83
CA PRO A 4 4.04 -18.02 -46.51
C PRO A 4 2.75 -17.34 -46.02
N GLY A 5 2.34 -17.60 -44.76
CA GLY A 5 1.22 -16.92 -44.10
C GLY A 5 1.57 -15.45 -43.81
N PRO A 6 0.57 -14.62 -43.59
CA PRO A 6 0.75 -13.18 -43.32
C PRO A 6 1.50 -12.97 -42.00
N PRO A 7 2.37 -11.93 -41.90
CA PRO A 7 3.18 -11.69 -40.72
C PRO A 7 2.32 -11.28 -39.52
N GLU A 8 2.42 -12.02 -38.41
CA GLU A 8 1.74 -11.76 -37.11
C GLU A 8 2.13 -10.42 -36.45
N GLY A 9 3.12 -9.70 -36.99
CA GLY A 9 3.60 -8.44 -36.42
C GLY A 9 2.61 -7.26 -36.42
N ASN A 10 1.64 -7.26 -37.35
CA ASN A 10 0.75 -6.10 -37.54
C ASN A 10 -0.40 -6.01 -36.50
N ALA A 11 -0.83 -7.13 -35.92
CA ALA A 11 -1.90 -7.13 -34.91
C ALA A 11 -1.39 -6.66 -33.55
N VAL A 12 -0.20 -7.07 -33.17
CA VAL A 12 0.46 -6.68 -31.91
C VAL A 12 0.84 -5.20 -31.93
N GLN A 13 1.35 -4.70 -33.05
CA GLN A 13 1.68 -3.27 -33.21
C GLN A 13 0.44 -2.37 -33.22
N LYS A 14 -0.66 -2.76 -33.90
CA LYS A 14 -1.93 -2.01 -33.85
C LYS A 14 -2.55 -2.02 -32.46
N THR A 15 -2.42 -3.11 -31.70
CA THR A 15 -2.94 -3.22 -30.33
C THR A 15 -2.12 -2.36 -29.34
N ARG A 16 -0.80 -2.29 -29.50
CA ARG A 16 0.06 -1.36 -28.74
C ARG A 16 -0.30 0.10 -29.04
N ALA A 17 -0.51 0.48 -30.28
CA ALA A 17 -0.84 1.85 -30.68
C ALA A 17 -2.20 2.35 -30.16
N HIS A 18 -3.20 1.47 -29.91
CA HIS A 18 -4.48 1.87 -29.31
C HIS A 18 -4.42 1.98 -27.78
N ALA A 19 -3.68 1.12 -27.11
CA ALA A 19 -3.54 1.15 -25.64
C ALA A 19 -2.68 2.34 -25.16
N THR A 20 -1.68 2.75 -25.95
CA THR A 20 -0.83 3.91 -25.66
C THR A 20 -1.48 5.27 -25.95
N ARG A 21 -2.62 5.31 -26.65
CA ARG A 21 -3.34 6.55 -27.01
C ARG A 21 -4.37 7.01 -25.98
N GLY A 22 -4.60 6.26 -24.88
CA GLY A 22 -5.56 6.66 -23.86
C GLY A 22 -5.15 7.97 -23.18
N ASP A 23 -5.87 9.04 -23.46
CA ASP A 23 -5.64 10.35 -22.86
C ASP A 23 -6.34 10.46 -21.50
N ARG A 24 -7.45 9.71 -21.29
CA ARG A 24 -8.15 9.60 -20.00
C ARG A 24 -8.16 8.14 -19.54
N VAL A 25 -7.43 7.86 -18.47
CA VAL A 25 -7.25 6.52 -17.89
C VAL A 25 -7.97 6.42 -16.55
N CYS A 26 -8.82 5.42 -16.39
CA CYS A 26 -9.46 5.09 -15.12
C CYS A 26 -8.68 3.97 -14.41
N ILE A 27 -8.24 4.21 -13.20
CA ILE A 27 -7.71 3.17 -12.29
C ILE A 27 -8.82 2.79 -11.32
N VAL A 28 -9.19 1.52 -11.29
CA VAL A 28 -10.16 0.96 -10.33
C VAL A 28 -9.41 0.11 -9.31
N LEU A 29 -9.12 0.71 -8.15
CA LEU A 29 -8.52 0.01 -7.02
C LEU A 29 -9.14 0.56 -5.74
N LEU A 30 -10.14 -0.17 -5.23
CA LEU A 30 -11.12 0.33 -4.27
C LEU A 30 -10.65 0.25 -2.82
N SER A 31 -9.95 -0.82 -2.45
CA SER A 31 -9.59 -1.12 -1.06
C SER A 31 -8.37 -2.05 -1.00
N GLY A 32 -7.90 -2.07 0.10
CA GLY A 32 -6.93 -1.88 1.05
C GLY A 32 -6.12 -0.59 0.83
N ILE A 33 -5.80 0.09 1.90
CA ILE A 33 -4.90 1.26 1.83
C ILE A 33 -3.53 0.82 1.28
N GLY A 34 -2.99 -0.30 1.77
CA GLY A 34 -1.74 -0.86 1.27
C GLY A 34 -1.77 -1.20 -0.23
N ASP A 35 -2.90 -1.75 -0.73
CA ASP A 35 -3.04 -2.03 -2.17
C ASP A 35 -2.99 -0.72 -2.98
N VAL A 36 -3.67 0.35 -2.50
CA VAL A 36 -3.64 1.66 -3.18
C VAL A 36 -2.21 2.21 -3.20
N VAL A 37 -1.45 2.09 -2.10
CA VAL A 37 -0.03 2.46 -2.07
C VAL A 37 0.76 1.68 -3.12
N HIS A 38 0.58 0.37 -3.23
CA HIS A 38 1.23 -0.44 -4.29
C HIS A 38 0.79 -0.05 -5.70
N GLY A 39 -0.40 0.51 -5.87
CA GLY A 39 -0.90 1.00 -7.15
C GLY A 39 -0.29 2.34 -7.60
N LEU A 40 0.21 3.18 -6.68
CA LEU A 40 0.71 4.52 -7.00
C LEU A 40 1.81 4.54 -8.07
N PRO A 41 2.82 3.63 -8.06
CA PRO A 41 3.84 3.62 -9.09
C PRO A 41 3.29 3.41 -10.51
N VAL A 42 2.13 2.77 -10.65
CA VAL A 42 1.46 2.64 -11.95
C VAL A 42 0.92 3.99 -12.43
N ALA A 43 0.27 4.77 -11.55
CA ALA A 43 -0.19 6.11 -11.89
C ALA A 43 0.98 7.05 -12.23
N VAL A 44 2.07 7.00 -11.43
CA VAL A 44 3.29 7.77 -11.67
C VAL A 44 3.89 7.42 -13.03
N ALA A 45 4.00 6.14 -13.38
CA ALA A 45 4.50 5.68 -14.67
C ALA A 45 3.65 6.19 -15.83
N LEU A 46 2.32 6.09 -15.71
CA LEU A 46 1.37 6.60 -16.70
C LEU A 46 1.52 8.11 -16.92
N LYS A 47 1.71 8.86 -15.85
CA LYS A 47 1.86 10.32 -15.91
C LYS A 47 3.20 10.74 -16.49
N ARG A 48 4.27 10.00 -16.18
CA ARG A 48 5.62 10.21 -16.75
C ARG A 48 5.68 9.85 -18.24
N ASP A 49 5.03 8.75 -18.64
CA ASP A 49 4.94 8.36 -20.06
C ASP A 49 4.21 9.43 -20.89
N ARG A 50 3.17 10.05 -20.34
CA ARG A 50 2.45 11.14 -20.98
C ARG A 50 1.92 12.14 -19.93
N PRO A 51 2.58 13.29 -19.72
CA PRO A 51 2.20 14.29 -18.72
C PRO A 51 0.80 14.89 -18.92
N SER A 52 0.31 14.96 -20.16
CA SER A 52 -1.05 15.44 -20.47
C SER A 52 -2.15 14.43 -20.16
N ARG A 53 -1.81 13.15 -19.89
CA ARG A 53 -2.77 12.09 -19.57
C ARG A 53 -3.56 12.43 -18.32
N LYS A 54 -4.89 12.29 -18.40
CA LYS A 54 -5.79 12.46 -17.25
C LYS A 54 -6.01 11.14 -16.55
N ILE A 55 -5.64 11.07 -15.27
CA ILE A 55 -5.79 9.87 -14.44
C ILE A 55 -6.93 10.07 -13.46
N VAL A 56 -7.96 9.25 -13.63
CA VAL A 56 -9.12 9.15 -12.75
C VAL A 56 -8.95 7.91 -11.89
N TRP A 57 -9.07 8.03 -10.57
CA TRP A 57 -8.96 6.88 -9.69
C TRP A 57 -10.25 6.66 -8.90
N VAL A 58 -10.80 5.45 -8.98
CA VAL A 58 -11.97 5.05 -8.19
C VAL A 58 -11.47 4.29 -6.97
N ALA A 59 -11.76 4.81 -5.77
CA ALA A 59 -11.37 4.22 -4.48
C ALA A 59 -12.51 4.31 -3.46
N GLN A 60 -12.44 3.52 -2.38
CA GLN A 60 -13.30 3.72 -1.20
C GLN A 60 -12.79 4.90 -0.35
N ALA A 61 -13.62 5.39 0.58
CA ALA A 61 -13.35 6.64 1.30
C ALA A 61 -12.00 6.68 2.05
N ALA A 62 -11.62 5.64 2.77
CA ALA A 62 -10.36 5.64 3.50
C ALA A 62 -9.13 5.55 2.55
N PRO A 63 -9.06 4.60 1.59
CA PRO A 63 -7.98 4.58 0.60
C PRO A 63 -7.89 5.82 -0.27
N ALA A 64 -9.01 6.51 -0.55
CA ALA A 64 -9.03 7.74 -1.34
C ALA A 64 -8.15 8.85 -0.72
N GLN A 65 -8.01 8.87 0.59
CA GLN A 65 -7.16 9.85 1.28
C GLN A 65 -5.66 9.72 0.92
N ILE A 66 -5.19 8.54 0.49
CA ILE A 66 -3.82 8.38 -0.03
C ILE A 66 -3.61 9.16 -1.32
N LEU A 67 -4.68 9.35 -2.09
CA LEU A 67 -4.66 9.97 -3.41
C LEU A 67 -4.82 11.50 -3.34
N GLU A 68 -5.17 12.04 -2.18
CA GLU A 68 -5.30 13.49 -1.99
C GLU A 68 -3.94 14.16 -2.22
N HIS A 69 -3.94 15.23 -3.01
CA HIS A 69 -2.74 15.98 -3.41
C HIS A 69 -1.70 15.17 -4.21
N HIS A 70 -2.04 13.96 -4.70
CA HIS A 70 -1.10 13.13 -5.43
C HIS A 70 -0.86 13.68 -6.85
N PRO A 71 0.38 14.01 -7.25
CA PRO A 71 0.67 14.73 -8.51
C PRO A 71 0.31 13.94 -9.77
N ALA A 72 0.28 12.61 -9.70
CA ALA A 72 -0.09 11.76 -10.82
C ALA A 72 -1.59 11.47 -10.92
N VAL A 73 -2.44 11.93 -9.99
CA VAL A 73 -3.88 11.66 -10.00
C VAL A 73 -4.65 12.96 -10.18
N ASP A 74 -5.39 13.07 -11.29
CA ASP A 74 -6.12 14.30 -11.60
C ASP A 74 -7.52 14.34 -10.98
N GLU A 75 -8.14 13.17 -10.76
CA GLU A 75 -9.51 13.07 -10.24
C GLU A 75 -9.67 11.81 -9.37
N VAL A 76 -10.27 11.96 -8.20
CA VAL A 76 -10.60 10.84 -7.31
C VAL A 76 -12.12 10.70 -7.20
N ILE A 77 -12.64 9.55 -7.58
CA ILE A 77 -14.06 9.20 -7.44
C ILE A 77 -14.22 8.26 -6.25
N VAL A 78 -14.91 8.73 -5.21
CA VAL A 78 -15.14 7.94 -3.99
C VAL A 78 -16.37 7.03 -4.18
N PHE A 79 -16.13 5.73 -4.30
CA PHE A 79 -17.18 4.72 -4.33
C PHE A 79 -17.51 4.22 -2.92
N ARG A 80 -18.79 4.21 -2.56
CA ARG A 80 -19.32 3.80 -1.26
C ARG A 80 -20.22 2.57 -1.39
N PRO A 81 -19.65 1.36 -1.54
CA PRO A 81 -20.44 0.13 -1.69
C PRO A 81 -21.29 -0.19 -0.46
N GLU A 82 -20.92 0.29 0.72
CA GLU A 82 -21.69 0.14 1.96
C GLU A 82 -23.07 0.83 1.91
N ARG A 83 -23.27 1.76 0.98
CA ARG A 83 -24.57 2.41 0.73
C ARG A 83 -25.49 1.60 -0.18
N GLY A 84 -25.08 0.38 -0.59
CA GLY A 84 -25.86 -0.50 -1.45
C GLY A 84 -26.20 0.13 -2.80
N LEU A 85 -27.47 0.01 -3.23
CA LEU A 85 -27.94 0.55 -4.53
C LEU A 85 -27.74 2.07 -4.65
N ARG A 86 -27.83 2.81 -3.56
CA ARG A 86 -27.59 4.25 -3.57
C ARG A 86 -26.13 4.59 -3.90
N GLY A 87 -25.17 3.83 -3.35
CA GLY A 87 -23.77 4.01 -3.71
C GLY A 87 -23.48 3.69 -5.17
N VAL A 88 -24.15 2.69 -5.74
CA VAL A 88 -24.07 2.38 -7.18
C VAL A 88 -24.69 3.49 -8.03
N TYR A 89 -25.82 4.05 -7.62
CA TYR A 89 -26.47 5.16 -8.31
C TYR A 89 -25.60 6.43 -8.27
N ASP A 90 -25.02 6.76 -7.10
CA ASP A 90 -24.12 7.91 -6.96
C ASP A 90 -22.92 7.78 -7.92
N LEU A 91 -22.32 6.59 -7.98
CA LEU A 91 -21.21 6.29 -8.90
C LEU A 91 -21.63 6.41 -10.37
N TRP A 92 -22.78 5.84 -10.72
CA TRP A 92 -23.34 5.94 -12.07
C TRP A 92 -23.60 7.39 -12.48
N SER A 93 -24.20 8.19 -11.59
CA SER A 93 -24.45 9.60 -11.81
C SER A 93 -23.17 10.38 -12.08
N THR A 94 -22.10 10.08 -11.33
CA THR A 94 -20.77 10.69 -11.51
C THR A 94 -20.21 10.36 -12.90
N PHE A 95 -20.20 9.08 -13.30
CA PHE A 95 -19.67 8.70 -14.61
C PHE A 95 -20.55 9.17 -15.78
N ARG A 96 -21.87 9.33 -15.58
CA ARG A 96 -22.77 9.83 -16.62
C ARG A 96 -22.50 11.29 -17.01
N THR A 97 -22.02 12.09 -16.06
CA THR A 97 -21.71 13.52 -16.28
C THR A 97 -20.25 13.75 -16.67
N ALA A 98 -19.38 12.78 -16.41
CA ALA A 98 -17.98 12.85 -16.78
C ALA A 98 -17.72 12.33 -18.20
N PRO A 99 -16.65 12.78 -18.86
CA PRO A 99 -16.19 12.17 -20.11
C PRO A 99 -15.85 10.68 -19.90
N SER A 100 -16.15 9.84 -20.90
CA SER A 100 -15.76 8.42 -20.87
C SER A 100 -14.24 8.27 -20.83
N CYS A 101 -13.77 7.19 -20.20
CA CYS A 101 -12.36 6.86 -20.22
C CYS A 101 -11.99 6.06 -21.47
N ASP A 102 -10.77 6.24 -21.95
CA ASP A 102 -10.24 5.50 -23.11
C ASP A 102 -9.74 4.12 -22.69
N LEU A 103 -9.23 4.04 -21.47
CA LEU A 103 -8.63 2.85 -20.87
C LEU A 103 -9.04 2.73 -19.41
N THR A 104 -9.33 1.51 -18.97
CA THR A 104 -9.50 1.20 -17.53
C THR A 104 -8.49 0.14 -17.09
N LEU A 105 -7.78 0.43 -16.02
CA LEU A 105 -6.95 -0.53 -15.28
C LEU A 105 -7.75 -1.01 -14.06
N ASN A 106 -8.39 -2.17 -14.18
CA ASN A 106 -9.14 -2.79 -13.10
C ASN A 106 -8.19 -3.60 -12.20
N MET A 107 -7.53 -2.92 -11.29
CA MET A 107 -6.51 -3.45 -10.40
C MET A 107 -7.09 -4.14 -9.15
N GLN A 108 -8.41 -4.34 -9.13
CA GLN A 108 -9.12 -5.05 -8.07
C GLN A 108 -9.44 -6.49 -8.49
N ARG A 109 -9.36 -7.44 -7.55
CA ARG A 109 -9.50 -8.87 -7.81
C ARG A 109 -10.88 -9.43 -7.48
N TYR A 110 -11.80 -8.61 -6.96
CA TYR A 110 -13.10 -9.01 -6.42
C TYR A 110 -14.25 -8.28 -7.10
N ALA A 111 -15.46 -8.86 -7.04
CA ALA A 111 -16.68 -8.39 -7.71
C ALA A 111 -17.02 -6.91 -7.50
N LYS A 112 -16.64 -6.32 -6.37
CA LYS A 112 -16.96 -4.91 -6.06
C LYS A 112 -16.42 -3.91 -7.09
N SER A 113 -15.45 -4.30 -7.93
CA SER A 113 -14.91 -3.45 -9.02
C SER A 113 -15.67 -3.57 -10.35
N ILE A 114 -16.62 -4.51 -10.48
CA ILE A 114 -17.34 -4.75 -11.74
C ILE A 114 -18.05 -3.47 -12.20
N PHE A 115 -18.86 -2.87 -11.32
CA PHE A 115 -19.59 -1.65 -11.66
C PHE A 115 -18.66 -0.47 -11.95
N PRO A 116 -17.68 -0.11 -11.10
CA PRO A 116 -16.75 0.97 -11.42
C PRO A 116 -16.03 0.77 -12.75
N ALA A 117 -15.54 -0.44 -13.04
CA ALA A 117 -14.82 -0.74 -14.27
C ALA A 117 -15.73 -0.66 -15.51
N TYR A 118 -16.99 -1.08 -15.40
CA TYR A 118 -17.96 -0.99 -16.49
C TYR A 118 -18.40 0.46 -16.74
N LEU A 119 -18.72 1.18 -15.66
CA LEU A 119 -19.24 2.55 -15.73
C LEU A 119 -18.19 3.57 -16.21
N SER A 120 -16.90 3.25 -16.16
CA SER A 120 -15.84 4.08 -16.75
C SER A 120 -16.03 4.37 -18.24
N GLY A 121 -16.83 3.55 -18.93
CA GLY A 121 -17.11 3.68 -20.36
C GLY A 121 -15.99 3.22 -21.29
N ALA A 122 -14.84 2.79 -20.74
CA ALA A 122 -13.69 2.40 -21.54
C ALA A 122 -13.96 1.12 -22.36
N ALA A 123 -13.61 1.17 -23.65
CA ALA A 123 -13.69 -0.01 -24.51
C ALA A 123 -12.61 -1.05 -24.14
N VAL A 124 -11.44 -0.59 -23.70
CA VAL A 124 -10.34 -1.44 -23.22
C VAL A 124 -10.30 -1.41 -21.70
N ARG A 125 -10.52 -2.56 -21.10
CA ARG A 125 -10.47 -2.77 -19.63
C ARG A 125 -9.49 -3.88 -19.32
N VAL A 126 -8.34 -3.52 -18.76
CA VAL A 126 -7.29 -4.45 -18.36
C VAL A 126 -7.57 -4.90 -16.92
N GLY A 127 -7.56 -6.19 -16.68
CA GLY A 127 -7.68 -6.78 -15.35
C GLY A 127 -6.60 -7.82 -15.07
N PHE A 128 -6.55 -8.33 -13.85
CA PHE A 128 -5.69 -9.46 -13.54
C PHE A 128 -6.07 -10.71 -14.35
N ALA A 129 -5.09 -11.56 -14.61
CA ALA A 129 -5.32 -12.88 -15.22
C ALA A 129 -6.50 -13.62 -14.54
N PRO A 130 -7.35 -14.34 -15.30
CA PRO A 130 -8.52 -15.05 -14.76
C PRO A 130 -8.20 -15.94 -13.58
N SER A 131 -7.04 -16.61 -13.55
CA SER A 131 -6.55 -17.45 -12.46
C SER A 131 -6.28 -16.69 -11.14
N ARG A 132 -6.10 -15.37 -11.21
CA ARG A 132 -5.82 -14.50 -10.06
C ARG A 132 -7.04 -13.68 -9.61
N THR A 133 -8.20 -13.83 -10.27
CA THR A 133 -9.45 -13.13 -9.96
C THR A 133 -10.46 -14.03 -9.28
N ARG A 134 -11.45 -13.42 -8.61
CA ARG A 134 -12.56 -14.09 -7.95
C ARG A 134 -13.89 -13.45 -8.34
N ASP A 135 -14.99 -14.10 -7.98
CA ASP A 135 -16.36 -13.56 -8.00
C ASP A 135 -16.79 -12.99 -9.36
N GLY A 136 -16.29 -13.56 -10.46
CA GLY A 136 -16.69 -13.18 -11.81
C GLY A 136 -16.14 -11.83 -12.32
N VAL A 137 -15.25 -11.15 -11.60
CA VAL A 137 -14.69 -9.84 -12.03
C VAL A 137 -14.01 -9.90 -13.40
N ARG A 138 -13.54 -11.06 -13.81
CA ARG A 138 -12.96 -11.29 -15.14
C ARG A 138 -13.92 -10.92 -16.28
N LEU A 139 -15.23 -11.05 -16.09
CA LEU A 139 -16.23 -10.84 -17.14
C LEU A 139 -16.34 -9.37 -17.60
N VAL A 140 -15.93 -8.41 -16.77
CA VAL A 140 -15.94 -7.00 -17.14
C VAL A 140 -14.67 -6.59 -17.88
N ASN A 141 -13.60 -7.35 -17.78
CA ASN A 141 -12.31 -7.04 -18.40
C ASN A 141 -12.24 -7.55 -19.83
N THR A 142 -11.56 -6.81 -20.70
CA THR A 142 -11.36 -7.15 -22.12
C THR A 142 -9.94 -7.60 -22.42
N LYS A 143 -8.99 -7.29 -21.52
CA LYS A 143 -7.59 -7.73 -21.53
C LYS A 143 -7.14 -8.13 -20.13
N TYR A 144 -6.04 -8.86 -20.05
CA TYR A 144 -5.55 -9.43 -18.79
C TYR A 144 -4.05 -9.29 -18.65
N THR A 145 -3.58 -9.16 -17.40
CA THR A 145 -2.16 -9.29 -17.08
C THR A 145 -1.68 -10.73 -17.31
N ALA A 146 -0.37 -10.94 -17.30
CA ALA A 146 0.20 -12.27 -17.39
C ALA A 146 -0.31 -13.16 -16.24
N GLY A 147 -0.57 -14.43 -16.53
CA GLY A 147 -0.87 -15.43 -15.51
C GLY A 147 0.41 -15.98 -14.88
N GLY A 148 0.30 -17.20 -14.31
CA GLY A 148 1.42 -17.91 -13.70
C GLY A 148 1.48 -17.75 -12.20
N ASP A 149 2.66 -18.00 -11.62
CA ASP A 149 2.88 -18.00 -10.18
C ASP A 149 2.63 -16.64 -9.52
N TRP A 150 2.34 -16.68 -8.23
CA TRP A 150 2.26 -15.48 -7.42
C TRP A 150 3.63 -14.82 -7.30
N ARG A 151 3.66 -13.52 -7.50
CA ARG A 151 4.82 -12.65 -7.32
C ARG A 151 4.56 -11.70 -6.17
N HIS A 152 5.52 -10.84 -5.87
CA HIS A 152 5.30 -9.73 -4.96
C HIS A 152 4.11 -8.88 -5.43
N THR A 153 3.31 -8.36 -4.50
CA THR A 153 2.11 -7.57 -4.82
C THR A 153 2.44 -6.37 -5.72
N GLN A 154 3.57 -5.71 -5.48
CA GLN A 154 4.04 -4.61 -6.33
C GLN A 154 4.27 -5.06 -7.78
N ASP A 155 4.91 -6.21 -8.01
CA ASP A 155 5.13 -6.75 -9.36
C ASP A 155 3.83 -7.04 -10.07
N LEU A 156 2.83 -7.56 -9.34
CA LEU A 156 1.50 -7.86 -9.92
C LEU A 156 0.80 -6.59 -10.42
N PHE A 157 0.98 -5.46 -9.76
CA PHE A 157 0.45 -4.18 -10.22
C PHE A 157 1.26 -3.62 -11.41
N LEU A 158 2.58 -3.79 -11.41
CA LEU A 158 3.42 -3.36 -12.52
C LEU A 158 3.15 -4.14 -13.82
N GLU A 159 2.62 -5.38 -13.75
CA GLU A 159 2.20 -6.13 -14.94
C GLU A 159 1.13 -5.38 -15.78
N PHE A 160 0.37 -4.46 -15.20
CA PHE A 160 -0.57 -3.64 -15.95
C PHE A 160 0.12 -2.72 -16.94
N LEU A 161 1.30 -2.19 -16.58
CA LEU A 161 2.12 -1.38 -17.48
C LEU A 161 2.59 -2.18 -18.69
N ASP A 162 3.00 -3.44 -18.48
CA ASP A 162 3.45 -4.33 -19.57
C ASP A 162 2.33 -4.56 -20.59
N VAL A 163 1.08 -4.77 -20.12
CA VAL A 163 -0.07 -5.00 -21.01
C VAL A 163 -0.36 -3.80 -21.91
N ILE A 164 -0.13 -2.61 -21.41
CA ILE A 164 -0.41 -1.37 -22.13
C ILE A 164 0.83 -0.77 -22.85
N GLY A 165 2.00 -1.40 -22.67
CA GLY A 165 3.24 -1.00 -23.32
C GLY A 165 3.87 0.28 -22.75
N VAL A 166 3.62 0.58 -21.48
CA VAL A 166 4.28 1.66 -20.73
C VAL A 166 5.46 1.08 -19.98
N GLU A 167 6.59 1.75 -20.00
CA GLU A 167 7.82 1.31 -19.35
C GLU A 167 7.67 1.36 -17.81
N ARG A 168 8.19 0.33 -17.15
CA ARG A 168 8.24 0.31 -15.69
C ARG A 168 9.27 1.32 -15.19
N PRO A 169 8.92 2.23 -14.27
CA PRO A 169 9.89 3.20 -13.79
C PRO A 169 10.97 2.54 -12.93
N THR A 170 12.21 2.98 -13.13
CA THR A 170 13.36 2.57 -12.32
C THR A 170 14.18 3.82 -11.96
N PRO A 171 14.29 4.17 -10.66
CA PRO A 171 13.63 3.54 -9.51
C PRO A 171 12.11 3.77 -9.49
N LEU A 172 11.39 2.92 -8.74
CA LEU A 172 9.98 3.13 -8.46
C LEU A 172 9.79 4.42 -7.65
N ALA A 173 8.67 5.12 -7.90
CA ALA A 173 8.30 6.30 -7.15
C ALA A 173 6.82 6.20 -6.77
N TRP A 174 6.51 6.59 -5.54
CA TRP A 174 5.15 6.60 -4.99
C TRP A 174 4.57 8.01 -4.93
N GLU A 175 5.41 9.02 -4.82
CA GLU A 175 5.07 10.45 -4.87
C GLU A 175 3.93 10.85 -3.89
N ILE A 176 3.89 10.24 -2.70
CA ILE A 176 2.94 10.63 -1.65
C ILE A 176 3.34 12.01 -1.13
N THR A 177 2.43 13.00 -1.24
CA THR A 177 2.67 14.39 -0.86
C THR A 177 1.79 14.81 0.31
N LEU A 178 2.20 15.84 1.03
CA LEU A 178 1.42 16.53 2.06
C LEU A 178 1.01 17.92 1.57
N SER A 179 -0.12 18.45 2.06
CA SER A 179 -0.45 19.84 1.88
C SER A 179 0.37 20.73 2.82
N GLU A 180 0.38 22.05 2.58
CA GLU A 180 1.05 23.01 3.45
C GLU A 180 0.48 23.00 4.88
N GLU A 181 -0.84 22.81 5.01
CA GLU A 181 -1.51 22.68 6.30
C GLU A 181 -1.07 21.43 7.04
N GLU A 182 -0.95 20.31 6.33
CA GLU A 182 -0.47 19.05 6.90
C GLU A 182 1.00 19.12 7.31
N GLU A 183 1.84 19.77 6.53
CA GLU A 183 3.24 20.00 6.89
C GLU A 183 3.36 20.90 8.14
N SER A 184 2.55 21.94 8.23
CA SER A 184 2.47 22.82 9.40
C SER A 184 1.97 22.06 10.64
N ALA A 185 0.93 21.26 10.50
CA ALA A 185 0.40 20.43 11.58
C ALA A 185 1.43 19.41 12.08
N ALA A 186 2.12 18.74 11.16
CA ALA A 186 3.21 17.81 11.48
C ALA A 186 4.33 18.52 12.23
N LYS A 187 4.81 19.66 11.74
CA LYS A 187 5.85 20.47 12.40
C LYS A 187 5.46 20.84 13.83
N THR A 188 4.23 21.32 14.02
CA THR A 188 3.70 21.65 15.35
C THR A 188 3.63 20.43 16.25
N PHE A 189 3.13 19.30 15.73
CA PHE A 189 3.02 18.06 16.48
C PHE A 189 4.40 17.54 16.94
N PHE A 190 5.39 17.53 16.07
CA PHE A 190 6.73 17.01 16.37
C PHE A 190 7.64 17.99 17.13
N SER A 191 7.25 19.25 17.30
CA SER A 191 8.06 20.25 18.05
C SER A 191 8.42 19.80 19.46
N ALA A 192 7.53 19.06 20.14
CA ALA A 192 7.80 18.50 21.48
C ALA A 192 8.80 17.33 21.49
N SER A 193 9.15 16.79 20.33
CA SER A 193 10.16 15.71 20.18
C SER A 193 11.37 16.21 19.39
N ALA A 194 11.58 17.54 19.30
CA ALA A 194 12.69 18.11 18.55
C ALA A 194 14.04 17.59 19.08
N GLY A 195 14.87 17.07 18.18
CA GLY A 195 16.18 16.50 18.50
C GLY A 195 16.15 15.07 19.06
N ALA A 196 14.97 14.48 19.28
CA ALA A 196 14.85 13.08 19.67
C ALA A 196 14.57 12.19 18.44
N THR A 197 15.09 10.98 18.46
CA THR A 197 14.75 9.95 17.48
C THR A 197 13.34 9.44 17.79
N VAL A 198 12.45 9.50 16.81
CA VAL A 198 11.04 9.09 16.95
C VAL A 198 10.80 7.76 16.25
N VAL A 199 10.33 6.76 17.02
CA VAL A 199 9.96 5.44 16.51
C VAL A 199 8.45 5.28 16.52
N GLY A 200 7.87 5.11 15.33
CA GLY A 200 6.44 4.84 15.16
C GLY A 200 6.12 3.37 15.41
N LEU A 201 5.20 3.08 16.35
CA LEU A 201 4.65 1.74 16.57
C LEU A 201 3.23 1.65 16.01
N ALA A 202 3.03 0.88 14.95
CA ALA A 202 1.70 0.62 14.40
C ALA A 202 1.01 -0.50 15.21
N LEU A 203 -0.07 -0.15 15.92
CA LEU A 203 -0.65 -0.97 16.99
C LEU A 203 -1.73 -1.95 16.51
N GLY A 204 -2.31 -1.75 15.34
CA GLY A 204 -3.45 -2.53 14.89
C GLY A 204 -3.39 -2.92 13.42
N THR A 205 -4.25 -3.87 13.08
CA THR A 205 -4.41 -4.37 11.71
C THR A 205 -5.90 -4.52 11.37
N ALA A 206 -6.21 -4.72 10.08
CA ALA A 206 -7.57 -5.01 9.64
C ALA A 206 -8.09 -6.40 10.09
N SER A 207 -7.24 -7.23 10.69
CA SER A 207 -7.58 -8.58 11.14
C SER A 207 -6.80 -8.95 12.40
N ARG A 208 -7.52 -9.27 13.48
CA ARG A 208 -6.91 -9.68 14.76
C ARG A 208 -5.87 -10.82 14.63
N ALA A 209 -5.98 -11.64 13.59
CA ALA A 209 -5.00 -12.70 13.34
C ALA A 209 -3.59 -12.19 12.96
N LYS A 210 -3.47 -10.92 12.61
CA LYS A 210 -2.21 -10.24 12.30
C LYS A 210 -1.70 -9.39 13.46
N ASP A 211 -2.48 -9.21 14.54
CA ASP A 211 -2.09 -8.35 15.65
C ASP A 211 -0.94 -8.99 16.44
N TRP A 212 0.03 -8.16 16.81
CA TRP A 212 1.07 -8.55 17.74
C TRP A 212 0.57 -8.34 19.18
N PRO A 213 0.93 -9.18 20.15
CA PRO A 213 0.40 -9.09 21.52
C PRO A 213 0.71 -7.75 22.21
N THR A 214 -0.26 -7.21 22.97
CA THR A 214 -0.14 -5.93 23.67
C THR A 214 1.03 -5.90 24.66
N ASP A 215 1.27 -6.99 25.41
CA ASP A 215 2.39 -7.10 26.34
C ASP A 215 3.76 -6.99 25.64
N ARG A 216 3.84 -7.45 24.40
CA ARG A 216 5.04 -7.32 23.56
C ARG A 216 5.25 -5.87 23.14
N TYR A 217 4.20 -5.14 22.75
CA TYR A 217 4.29 -3.70 22.44
C TYR A 217 4.74 -2.90 23.66
N VAL A 218 4.20 -3.16 24.86
CA VAL A 218 4.61 -2.50 26.10
C VAL A 218 6.08 -2.77 26.41
N SER A 219 6.52 -4.05 26.31
CA SER A 219 7.91 -4.43 26.53
C SER A 219 8.85 -3.79 25.52
N LEU A 220 8.47 -3.77 24.23
CA LEU A 220 9.25 -3.12 23.18
C LEU A 220 9.41 -1.61 23.44
N ALA A 221 8.31 -0.93 23.79
CA ALA A 221 8.33 0.51 24.03
C ALA A 221 9.29 0.87 25.20
N ARG A 222 9.28 0.07 26.27
CA ARG A 222 10.25 0.22 27.38
C ARG A 222 11.69 0.06 26.93
N SER A 223 11.98 -1.00 26.13
CA SER A 223 13.36 -1.24 25.65
C SER A 223 13.81 -0.15 24.68
N LEU A 224 12.94 0.37 23.80
CA LEU A 224 13.28 1.45 22.89
C LEU A 224 13.74 2.71 23.63
N GLU A 225 13.09 3.05 24.73
CA GLU A 225 13.50 4.18 25.55
C GLU A 225 14.73 3.86 26.41
N ALA A 226 14.71 2.75 27.15
CA ALA A 226 15.76 2.42 28.11
C ALA A 226 17.13 2.13 27.46
N GLU A 227 17.14 1.44 26.31
CA GLU A 227 18.36 1.01 25.64
C GLU A 227 18.86 2.00 24.58
N PHE A 228 17.92 2.75 23.94
CA PHE A 228 18.24 3.62 22.82
C PHE A 228 17.91 5.10 23.05
N GLY A 229 17.14 5.45 24.07
CA GLY A 229 16.66 6.82 24.30
C GLY A 229 15.65 7.31 23.26
N PHE A 230 14.94 6.40 22.60
CA PHE A 230 14.01 6.74 21.53
C PHE A 230 12.64 7.14 22.07
N HIS A 231 12.04 8.16 21.50
CA HIS A 231 10.66 8.53 21.74
C HIS A 231 9.70 7.64 20.93
N VAL A 232 8.64 7.18 21.56
CA VAL A 232 7.67 6.29 20.93
C VAL A 232 6.44 7.06 20.45
N LEU A 233 6.10 6.92 19.17
CA LEU A 233 4.87 7.44 18.59
C LEU A 233 3.92 6.28 18.28
N LEU A 234 2.74 6.27 18.90
CA LEU A 234 1.74 5.24 18.70
C LEU A 234 0.91 5.58 17.46
N LEU A 235 0.97 4.72 16.44
CA LEU A 235 0.29 4.86 15.15
C LEU A 235 -0.87 3.87 15.05
N GLY A 236 -1.97 4.28 14.42
CA GLY A 236 -3.10 3.40 14.15
C GLY A 236 -4.41 4.13 14.01
N GLY A 237 -5.49 3.36 13.92
CA GLY A 237 -6.86 3.84 13.86
C GLY A 237 -7.50 3.99 15.24
N PRO A 238 -8.81 4.34 15.27
CA PRO A 238 -9.58 4.48 16.50
C PRO A 238 -10.14 3.14 17.00
N GLY A 239 -9.68 2.00 16.49
CA GLY A 239 -10.16 0.68 16.85
C GLY A 239 -9.93 0.36 18.32
N GLU A 240 -10.85 -0.40 18.93
CA GLU A 240 -10.80 -0.74 20.36
C GLU A 240 -9.47 -1.40 20.76
N GLY A 241 -8.99 -2.37 19.96
CA GLY A 241 -7.73 -3.07 20.22
C GLY A 241 -6.51 -2.14 20.17
N GLU A 242 -6.49 -1.19 19.22
CA GLU A 242 -5.44 -0.18 19.10
C GLU A 242 -5.47 0.78 20.30
N GLN A 243 -6.64 1.24 20.69
CA GLN A 243 -6.81 2.10 21.87
C GLN A 243 -6.41 1.41 23.17
N MET A 244 -6.79 0.14 23.36
CA MET A 244 -6.38 -0.65 24.53
C MET A 244 -4.86 -0.79 24.60
N THR A 245 -4.21 -1.12 23.50
CA THR A 245 -2.74 -1.26 23.43
C THR A 245 -2.05 0.09 23.67
N ALA A 246 -2.57 1.17 23.08
CA ALA A 246 -2.05 2.52 23.31
C ALA A 246 -2.16 2.92 24.81
N GLN A 247 -3.32 2.69 25.41
CA GLN A 247 -3.52 2.97 26.84
C GLN A 247 -2.57 2.14 27.74
N ALA A 248 -2.33 0.87 27.40
CA ALA A 248 -1.41 0.04 28.16
C ALA A 248 0.03 0.60 28.14
N ILE A 249 0.50 1.10 26.99
CA ILE A 249 1.81 1.75 26.86
C ILE A 249 1.85 3.09 27.63
N LEU A 250 0.84 3.94 27.43
CA LEU A 250 0.80 5.27 28.05
C LEU A 250 0.68 5.23 29.58
N ARG A 251 -0.04 4.24 30.12
CA ARG A 251 -0.19 4.05 31.58
C ARG A 251 1.05 3.49 32.25
N ASP A 252 1.97 2.92 31.50
CA ASP A 252 3.21 2.37 32.05
C ASP A 252 4.07 3.45 32.73
N GLY A 253 3.98 4.70 32.29
CA GLY A 253 4.63 5.86 32.91
C GLY A 253 6.17 5.87 32.84
N LYS A 254 6.77 4.85 32.21
CA LYS A 254 8.23 4.68 32.06
C LYS A 254 8.68 4.90 30.61
N VAL A 255 7.76 5.33 29.75
CA VAL A 255 8.01 5.47 28.32
C VAL A 255 7.62 6.87 27.88
N ALA A 256 8.53 7.59 27.24
CA ALA A 256 8.24 8.84 26.56
C ALA A 256 7.42 8.53 25.29
N ALA A 257 6.14 8.23 25.47
CA ALA A 257 5.23 7.86 24.39
C ALA A 257 4.16 8.92 24.16
N ARG A 258 3.81 9.12 22.90
CA ARG A 258 2.69 9.97 22.47
C ARG A 258 1.78 9.19 21.52
N SER A 259 0.48 9.51 21.55
CA SER A 259 -0.49 8.88 20.66
C SER A 259 -0.79 9.79 19.46
N ALA A 260 -0.75 9.19 18.27
CA ALA A 260 -1.22 9.76 17.01
C ALA A 260 -2.33 8.89 16.40
N LEU A 261 -3.04 8.09 17.22
CA LEU A 261 -4.17 7.30 16.76
C LEU A 261 -5.26 8.23 16.20
N SER A 262 -5.74 7.91 15.00
CA SER A 262 -6.71 8.75 14.28
C SER A 262 -7.50 7.92 13.28
N ASN A 263 -8.68 8.39 12.89
CA ASN A 263 -9.43 7.88 11.75
C ASN A 263 -9.03 8.53 10.41
N SER A 264 -8.08 9.47 10.43
CA SER A 264 -7.56 10.13 9.25
C SER A 264 -6.33 9.39 8.72
N VAL A 265 -6.40 8.93 7.47
CA VAL A 265 -5.26 8.35 6.78
C VAL A 265 -4.21 9.43 6.47
N ARG A 266 -4.65 10.68 6.23
CA ARG A 266 -3.76 11.83 6.04
C ARG A 266 -2.92 12.09 7.30
N GLN A 267 -3.54 12.01 8.48
CA GLN A 267 -2.80 12.11 9.74
C GLN A 267 -1.77 10.97 9.89
N LEU A 268 -2.13 9.74 9.53
CA LEU A 268 -1.19 8.62 9.54
C LEU A 268 0.02 8.88 8.62
N ILE A 269 -0.21 9.44 7.43
CA ILE A 269 0.86 9.76 6.46
C ILE A 269 1.86 10.76 7.06
N TRP A 270 1.40 11.91 7.56
CA TRP A 270 2.33 12.89 8.10
C TRP A 270 2.95 12.45 9.44
N SER A 271 2.25 11.61 10.23
CA SER A 271 2.83 11.00 11.43
C SER A 271 3.98 10.06 11.09
N ILE A 272 3.81 9.22 10.06
CA ILE A 272 4.87 8.33 9.56
C ILE A 272 6.04 9.13 9.01
N ARG A 273 5.79 10.19 8.24
CA ARG A 273 6.85 11.05 7.69
C ARG A 273 7.73 11.68 8.77
N GLY A 274 7.16 11.94 9.94
CA GLY A 274 7.91 12.49 11.09
C GLY A 274 8.62 11.45 11.95
N CYS A 275 8.56 10.16 11.60
CA CYS A 275 9.29 9.10 12.28
C CYS A 275 10.63 8.82 11.61
N ASP A 276 11.64 8.49 12.40
CA ASP A 276 12.95 8.00 11.92
C ASP A 276 12.93 6.51 11.62
N LEU A 277 12.02 5.77 12.24
CA LEU A 277 11.78 4.35 12.07
C LEU A 277 10.31 4.03 12.33
N VAL A 278 9.76 3.08 11.57
CA VAL A 278 8.43 2.52 11.85
C VAL A 278 8.55 1.03 12.16
N ILE A 279 7.83 0.55 13.17
CA ILE A 279 7.69 -0.88 13.47
C ILE A 279 6.23 -1.23 13.28
N SER A 280 5.94 -2.16 12.38
CA SER A 280 4.57 -2.41 11.93
C SER A 280 4.34 -3.88 11.54
N PRO A 281 3.22 -4.49 11.93
CA PRO A 281 2.73 -5.67 11.27
C PRO A 281 2.32 -5.35 9.82
N ASP A 282 1.83 -6.35 9.06
CA ASP A 282 1.31 -6.16 7.70
C ASP A 282 0.01 -5.32 7.72
N THR A 283 0.18 -4.01 7.67
CA THR A 283 -0.89 -3.00 7.69
C THR A 283 -0.52 -1.78 6.83
N ALA A 284 -1.45 -0.84 6.70
CA ALA A 284 -1.27 0.40 5.94
C ALA A 284 0.01 1.15 6.31
N ALA A 285 0.34 1.22 7.61
CA ALA A 285 1.51 1.95 8.09
C ALA A 285 2.82 1.40 7.53
N LEU A 286 2.96 0.08 7.38
CA LEU A 286 4.13 -0.56 6.76
C LEU A 286 4.34 -0.09 5.32
N HIS A 287 3.27 -0.10 4.53
CA HIS A 287 3.32 0.25 3.11
C HIS A 287 3.54 1.75 2.90
N ILE A 288 2.92 2.60 3.73
CA ILE A 288 3.12 4.05 3.69
C ILE A 288 4.56 4.39 4.09
N ALA A 289 5.10 3.82 5.17
CA ALA A 289 6.47 4.05 5.61
C ALA A 289 7.47 3.70 4.49
N HIS A 290 7.32 2.50 3.90
CA HIS A 290 8.14 2.07 2.77
C HIS A 290 8.03 3.05 1.59
N ALA A 291 6.82 3.43 1.18
CA ALA A 291 6.57 4.32 0.05
C ALA A 291 7.14 5.74 0.25
N MET A 292 7.25 6.19 1.50
CA MET A 292 7.82 7.48 1.88
C MET A 292 9.32 7.44 2.18
N GLY A 293 9.97 6.27 2.02
CA GLY A 293 11.40 6.10 2.30
C GLY A 293 11.75 6.11 3.79
N VAL A 294 10.77 5.96 4.68
CA VAL A 294 11.00 5.80 6.12
C VAL A 294 11.39 4.35 6.40
N PRO A 295 12.54 4.07 7.04
CA PRO A 295 12.92 2.72 7.41
C PRO A 295 11.81 2.02 8.18
N VAL A 296 11.52 0.76 7.82
CA VAL A 296 10.41 0.02 8.43
C VAL A 296 10.80 -1.40 8.80
N ILE A 297 10.57 -1.75 10.07
CA ILE A 297 10.66 -3.12 10.58
C ILE A 297 9.28 -3.76 10.41
N GLY A 298 9.21 -4.76 9.54
CA GLY A 298 7.96 -5.49 9.27
C GLY A 298 7.83 -6.74 10.16
N LEU A 299 6.70 -6.86 10.88
CA LEU A 299 6.39 -8.00 11.74
C LEU A 299 5.49 -9.00 11.00
N PHE A 300 6.03 -10.13 10.60
CA PHE A 300 5.34 -11.12 9.77
C PHE A 300 5.27 -12.49 10.42
N GLY A 301 4.08 -12.85 10.91
CA GLY A 301 3.75 -14.20 11.37
C GLY A 301 2.57 -14.79 10.61
N HIS A 302 1.63 -13.94 10.18
CA HIS A 302 0.39 -14.35 9.54
C HIS A 302 0.44 -14.35 8.01
N THR A 303 0.99 -13.30 7.42
CA THR A 303 1.11 -13.09 5.98
C THR A 303 2.54 -13.31 5.49
N ASN A 304 2.68 -13.70 4.24
CA ASN A 304 3.99 -13.94 3.62
C ASN A 304 4.73 -12.63 3.35
N PRO A 305 5.85 -12.35 4.04
CA PRO A 305 6.60 -11.10 3.85
C PRO A 305 7.17 -10.93 2.43
N TRP A 306 7.49 -12.05 1.76
CA TRP A 306 8.06 -12.02 0.41
C TRP A 306 7.02 -11.70 -0.67
N ARG A 307 5.73 -11.74 -0.30
CA ARG A 307 4.62 -11.36 -1.17
C ARG A 307 4.10 -9.95 -0.91
N VAL A 308 4.09 -9.49 0.34
CA VAL A 308 3.46 -8.21 0.73
C VAL A 308 4.36 -7.31 1.57
N GLY A 309 5.57 -7.70 1.88
CA GLY A 309 6.50 -6.89 2.67
C GLY A 309 7.03 -5.65 1.91
N PRO A 310 7.98 -4.93 2.47
CA PRO A 310 8.64 -3.82 1.79
C PRO A 310 9.27 -4.30 0.48
N TYR A 311 9.02 -3.57 -0.61
CA TYR A 311 9.49 -3.96 -1.95
C TYR A 311 10.91 -3.48 -2.20
N GLU A 312 11.83 -4.42 -2.54
CA GLU A 312 13.25 -4.17 -2.85
C GLU A 312 14.09 -3.54 -1.73
N GLN A 313 13.49 -2.90 -0.74
CA GLN A 313 14.17 -2.25 0.36
C GLN A 313 13.77 -2.87 1.70
N TYR A 314 14.59 -2.65 2.73
CA TYR A 314 14.32 -3.05 4.12
C TYR A 314 14.05 -4.56 4.35
N HIS A 315 14.45 -5.43 3.40
CA HIS A 315 14.28 -6.89 3.57
C HIS A 315 15.04 -7.43 4.78
N ASP A 316 16.16 -6.81 5.12
CA ASP A 316 16.97 -7.14 6.29
C ASP A 316 16.35 -6.66 7.62
N LEU A 317 15.33 -5.81 7.57
CA LEU A 317 14.53 -5.39 8.72
C LEU A 317 13.25 -6.22 8.92
N ILE A 318 12.98 -7.22 8.08
CA ILE A 318 11.84 -8.11 8.25
C ILE A 318 12.07 -9.08 9.42
N VAL A 319 11.12 -9.14 10.35
CA VAL A 319 11.00 -10.22 11.34
C VAL A 319 10.04 -11.27 10.78
N ASP A 320 10.60 -12.35 10.24
CA ASP A 320 9.86 -13.41 9.55
C ASP A 320 9.64 -14.62 10.46
N ARG A 321 8.40 -14.79 10.93
CA ARG A 321 7.90 -15.99 11.61
C ARG A 321 6.85 -16.72 10.76
N TYR A 322 6.59 -16.22 9.53
CA TYR A 322 5.74 -16.87 8.56
C TYR A 322 6.45 -18.06 7.90
N THR A 323 7.70 -17.85 7.48
CA THR A 323 8.50 -18.90 6.80
C THR A 323 9.03 -19.90 7.84
N GLU A 324 8.79 -21.20 7.60
CA GLU A 324 9.32 -22.27 8.45
C GLU A 324 10.83 -22.45 8.26
N PRO A 325 11.53 -22.96 9.26
CA PRO A 325 12.91 -23.38 9.09
C PRO A 325 13.05 -24.39 7.94
N GLY A 326 13.97 -24.10 7.00
CA GLY A 326 14.18 -24.94 5.80
C GLY A 326 13.23 -24.66 4.62
N GLU A 327 12.19 -23.82 4.79
CA GLU A 327 11.37 -23.41 3.66
C GLU A 327 12.05 -22.34 2.82
N THR A 328 11.85 -22.43 1.51
CA THR A 328 12.29 -21.37 0.57
C THR A 328 11.46 -20.10 0.77
N ARG A 329 12.15 -18.98 0.90
CA ARG A 329 11.58 -17.65 0.93
C ARG A 329 11.12 -17.26 -0.47
N THR A 330 9.81 -17.33 -0.72
CA THR A 330 9.24 -17.11 -2.05
C THR A 330 7.90 -16.37 -1.96
N PRO A 331 7.59 -15.44 -2.87
CA PRO A 331 6.27 -14.80 -2.96
C PRO A 331 5.19 -15.75 -3.49
N ALA A 332 5.55 -16.88 -4.09
CA ALA A 332 4.62 -17.81 -4.70
C ALA A 332 3.59 -18.41 -3.73
N ARG A 333 3.90 -18.44 -2.43
CA ARG A 333 2.97 -18.92 -1.41
C ARG A 333 1.96 -17.85 -1.01
N TYR A 334 0.70 -18.08 -1.32
CA TYR A 334 -0.39 -17.12 -1.09
C TYR A 334 -1.12 -17.27 0.25
N GLY A 335 -1.09 -18.43 0.88
CA GLY A 335 -1.87 -18.76 2.08
C GLY A 335 -1.48 -17.95 3.33
N ALA A 336 -2.45 -17.71 4.21
CA ALA A 336 -2.21 -17.17 5.54
C ALA A 336 -1.80 -18.28 6.52
N ARG A 337 -1.04 -17.95 7.56
CA ARG A 337 -0.62 -18.83 8.64
C ARG A 337 -1.02 -18.22 9.99
N PRO A 338 -2.23 -18.54 10.50
CA PRO A 338 -2.71 -17.98 11.76
C PRO A 338 -1.90 -18.48 12.97
N GLY A 339 -1.95 -17.70 14.07
CA GLY A 339 -1.37 -18.09 15.37
C GLY A 339 0.15 -17.91 15.48
N ARG A 340 0.84 -17.32 14.51
CA ARG A 340 2.29 -17.17 14.54
C ARG A 340 2.80 -15.80 15.00
N MET A 341 1.94 -14.78 15.06
CA MET A 341 2.33 -13.46 15.52
C MET A 341 2.90 -13.45 16.95
N PRO A 342 2.38 -14.23 17.93
CA PRO A 342 2.97 -14.32 19.26
C PRO A 342 4.37 -14.93 19.30
N GLY A 343 4.77 -15.65 18.24
CA GLY A 343 6.14 -16.20 18.09
C GLY A 343 7.22 -15.16 17.78
N ILE A 344 6.83 -13.93 17.46
CA ILE A 344 7.76 -12.80 17.29
C ILE A 344 8.18 -12.32 18.68
N ALA A 345 9.45 -12.51 19.06
CA ALA A 345 9.97 -12.04 20.34
C ALA A 345 10.37 -10.55 20.26
N VAL A 346 10.35 -9.87 21.40
CA VAL A 346 10.83 -8.47 21.49
C VAL A 346 12.30 -8.38 21.09
N SER A 347 13.11 -9.36 21.49
CA SER A 347 14.54 -9.46 21.10
C SER A 347 14.74 -9.53 19.58
N ASP A 348 13.86 -10.20 18.83
CA ASP A 348 13.93 -10.24 17.37
C ASP A 348 13.77 -8.83 16.79
N VAL A 349 12.85 -8.04 17.36
CA VAL A 349 12.58 -6.67 16.93
C VAL A 349 13.74 -5.74 17.31
N LEU A 350 14.26 -5.84 18.52
CA LEU A 350 15.40 -5.04 18.97
C LEU A 350 16.66 -5.30 18.14
N GLU A 351 16.91 -6.54 17.74
CA GLU A 351 18.00 -6.87 16.78
C GLU A 351 17.82 -6.08 15.47
N ARG A 352 16.57 -5.96 14.95
CA ARG A 352 16.30 -5.18 13.74
C ARG A 352 16.43 -3.67 13.98
N VAL A 353 16.11 -3.18 15.19
CA VAL A 353 16.37 -1.78 15.57
C VAL A 353 17.88 -1.49 15.54
N GLY A 354 18.71 -2.36 16.12
CA GLY A 354 20.16 -2.26 16.02
C GLY A 354 20.65 -2.19 14.57
N ARG A 355 20.13 -3.07 13.72
CA ARG A 355 20.43 -3.09 12.28
C ARG A 355 19.97 -1.82 11.56
N ALA A 356 18.80 -1.28 11.91
CA ALA A 356 18.29 -0.03 11.34
C ALA A 356 19.23 1.16 11.69
N ARG A 357 19.75 1.20 12.91
CA ARG A 357 20.75 2.18 13.32
C ARG A 357 22.03 2.10 12.50
N GLU A 358 22.54 0.90 12.31
CA GLU A 358 23.80 0.66 11.60
C GLU A 358 23.71 0.99 10.11
N ARG A 359 22.66 0.51 9.43
CA ARG A 359 22.55 0.54 7.97
C ARG A 359 21.78 1.74 7.42
N TYR A 360 20.81 2.24 8.17
CA TYR A 360 19.91 3.31 7.73
C TYR A 360 20.05 4.59 8.53
N GLY A 361 21.01 4.65 9.46
CA GLY A 361 21.34 5.88 10.20
C GLY A 361 20.32 6.27 11.29
N VAL A 362 19.38 5.40 11.64
CA VAL A 362 18.36 5.69 12.66
C VAL A 362 19.01 6.04 13.99
N GLY A 363 18.69 7.22 14.58
CA GLY A 363 19.23 7.67 15.87
C GLY A 363 20.70 8.07 15.84
N ARG A 364 21.28 8.33 14.68
CA ARG A 364 22.57 9.01 14.59
C ARG A 364 22.28 10.51 14.54
N SER A 365 22.66 11.22 15.60
CA SER A 365 22.71 12.70 15.55
C SER A 365 23.65 13.07 14.41
N GLY A 366 23.14 13.75 13.37
CA GLY A 366 23.93 14.33 12.31
C GLY A 366 24.74 15.52 12.81
#